data_ef6fd296185ff9fa589fce7780e05fcc
#
_entry.id   ef6fd296185ff9fa589fce7780e05fcc
#
_cell.length_a   1.000
_cell.length_b   1.000
_cell.length_c   1.000
_cell.angle_alpha   90.00
_cell.angle_beta   90.00
_cell.angle_gamma   90.00
#
_symmetry.space_group_name_H-M   'P 1'
#
loop_
_entity.id
_entity.type
_entity.pdbx_description
1 polymer ?
#
loop_
_entity_poly.entity_id
_entity_poly.type
_entity_poly.pdbx_seq_one_letter_code
_entity_poly.pdbx_strand_id
1 'polypeptide(L)'
;MPDDRDLAIVLPAYRPPIGRLSEYIETLDTQLDPDRIHVPFDGIKDGDPQLRRLEQAGATVSPSPDRQGKGAALSGTFDRLATSFDRLLFLDADGSASAESAVHLAEQVGGSSPTLAIGYRHPPQQAERRNRTGCRRVFSSGYRRLAHALVGIDARDPQCGAKAMDASVWWQLRPALRNTGFGWDTELLAIAAAAGIPVSEHPVEWVDQPGTTVRLTDPVWMLGQLLSARRRASKTPPRQPTPSSQTSRLRVANRD
;
A
#
# COMPACT_ATOMS: atom_id res chain seq x y z
N MET A 1 -1.66 16.79 -20.04
CA MET A 1 -0.72 17.08 -18.93
C MET A 1 -1.03 16.08 -17.85
N PRO A 2 -0.12 15.26 -17.34
CA PRO A 2 -0.37 14.56 -16.09
C PRO A 2 -0.64 15.63 -15.03
N ASP A 3 -1.71 15.41 -14.28
CA ASP A 3 -2.18 16.29 -13.22
C ASP A 3 -1.03 16.38 -12.18
N ASP A 4 -0.59 17.59 -11.87
CA ASP A 4 0.53 17.92 -10.96
C ASP A 4 0.13 17.64 -9.49
N ARG A 5 -0.30 16.39 -9.25
CA ARG A 5 -0.76 15.95 -7.93
C ARG A 5 0.39 15.29 -7.19
N ASP A 6 0.71 15.86 -6.05
CA ASP A 6 1.82 15.45 -5.19
C ASP A 6 1.76 13.98 -4.78
N LEU A 7 2.87 13.24 -4.99
CA LEU A 7 3.03 11.82 -4.67
C LEU A 7 3.94 11.62 -3.46
N ALA A 8 3.45 10.91 -2.45
CA ALA A 8 4.26 10.43 -1.35
C ALA A 8 4.41 8.90 -1.37
N ILE A 9 5.66 8.42 -1.27
CA ILE A 9 6.00 7.00 -1.16
C ILE A 9 6.36 6.66 0.27
N VAL A 10 5.85 5.53 0.80
CA VAL A 10 6.15 5.04 2.14
C VAL A 10 6.78 3.65 2.08
N LEU A 11 7.95 3.50 2.71
CA LEU A 11 8.72 2.27 2.79
C LEU A 11 8.86 1.83 4.25
N PRO A 12 7.90 1.05 4.82
CA PRO A 12 7.97 0.63 6.21
C PRO A 12 9.11 -0.35 6.43
N ALA A 13 10.07 0.02 7.28
CA ALA A 13 11.31 -0.72 7.49
C ALA A 13 11.46 -1.28 8.91
N TYR A 14 11.94 -2.51 9.01
CA TYR A 14 12.38 -3.13 10.26
C TYR A 14 13.63 -3.96 10.00
N ARG A 15 14.79 -3.49 10.50
CA ARG A 15 16.09 -4.13 10.29
C ARG A 15 16.40 -4.48 8.81
N PRO A 16 16.22 -3.54 7.89
CA PRO A 16 16.48 -3.80 6.48
C PRO A 16 17.99 -3.90 6.21
N PRO A 17 18.41 -4.55 5.13
CA PRO A 17 19.76 -4.39 4.58
C PRO A 17 19.92 -2.94 4.06
N ILE A 18 20.54 -2.05 4.84
CA ILE A 18 20.60 -0.60 4.57
C ILE A 18 21.11 -0.27 3.18
N GLY A 19 22.14 -0.97 2.69
CA GLY A 19 22.66 -0.75 1.35
C GLY A 19 21.60 -0.92 0.26
N ARG A 20 20.87 -2.03 0.33
CA ARG A 20 19.79 -2.31 -0.63
C ARG A 20 18.66 -1.30 -0.53
N LEU A 21 18.26 -0.93 0.70
CA LEU A 21 17.21 0.06 0.88
C LEU A 21 17.62 1.43 0.34
N SER A 22 18.88 1.86 0.53
CA SER A 22 19.40 3.10 -0.07
C SER A 22 19.34 3.07 -1.59
N GLU A 23 19.84 2.00 -2.22
CA GLU A 23 19.82 1.81 -3.68
C GLU A 23 18.38 1.79 -4.23
N TYR A 24 17.45 1.20 -3.47
CA TYR A 24 16.04 1.18 -3.85
C TYR A 24 15.41 2.56 -3.78
N ILE A 25 15.70 3.34 -2.73
CA ILE A 25 15.26 4.73 -2.58
C ILE A 25 15.77 5.58 -3.75
N GLU A 26 17.07 5.53 -4.06
CA GLU A 26 17.67 6.26 -5.19
C GLU A 26 17.01 5.88 -6.53
N THR A 27 16.68 4.59 -6.71
CA THR A 27 16.01 4.12 -7.92
C THR A 27 14.58 4.65 -8.02
N LEU A 28 13.83 4.63 -6.92
CA LEU A 28 12.47 5.17 -6.86
C LEU A 28 12.47 6.68 -7.09
N ASP A 29 13.40 7.41 -6.46
CA ASP A 29 13.57 8.85 -6.63
C ASP A 29 13.81 9.21 -8.09
N THR A 30 14.75 8.51 -8.75
CA THR A 30 15.10 8.74 -10.15
C THR A 30 13.96 8.42 -11.12
N GLN A 31 13.15 7.36 -10.86
CA GLN A 31 12.16 6.88 -11.83
C GLN A 31 10.77 7.46 -11.63
N LEU A 32 10.39 7.80 -10.40
CA LEU A 32 9.07 8.33 -10.08
C LEU A 32 9.06 9.84 -9.85
N ASP A 33 10.23 10.44 -9.53
CA ASP A 33 10.36 11.85 -9.13
C ASP A 33 9.26 12.25 -8.11
N PRO A 34 9.16 11.53 -6.97
CA PRO A 34 8.08 11.76 -6.01
C PRO A 34 8.40 12.97 -5.15
N ASP A 35 7.37 13.69 -4.70
CA ASP A 35 7.54 14.83 -3.80
C ASP A 35 8.08 14.40 -2.42
N ARG A 36 7.89 13.12 -2.06
CA ARG A 36 8.35 12.57 -0.80
C ARG A 36 8.56 11.06 -0.85
N ILE A 37 9.74 10.61 -0.39
CA ILE A 37 9.95 9.22 0.04
C ILE A 37 10.10 9.23 1.55
N HIS A 38 9.24 8.50 2.27
CA HIS A 38 9.24 8.44 3.72
C HIS A 38 9.47 7.02 4.22
N VAL A 39 10.43 6.86 5.14
CA VAL A 39 10.80 5.57 5.75
C VAL A 39 10.46 5.60 7.24
N PRO A 40 9.29 5.08 7.67
CA PRO A 40 9.08 4.76 9.08
C PRO A 40 9.95 3.56 9.44
N PHE A 41 10.92 3.74 10.34
CA PHE A 41 11.95 2.74 10.63
C PHE A 41 11.83 2.23 12.08
N ASP A 42 11.28 1.03 12.24
CA ASP A 42 11.10 0.35 13.52
C ASP A 42 12.40 -0.33 14.00
N GLY A 43 12.65 -0.27 15.30
CA GLY A 43 13.77 -0.95 15.96
C GLY A 43 15.11 -0.24 15.81
N ILE A 44 15.09 1.07 15.57
CA ILE A 44 16.27 1.93 15.48
C ILE A 44 16.09 3.18 16.34
N LYS A 45 17.18 3.64 16.95
CA LYS A 45 17.17 4.87 17.75
C LYS A 45 17.45 6.08 16.87
N ASP A 46 16.94 7.22 17.28
CA ASP A 46 17.33 8.50 16.70
C ASP A 46 18.84 8.73 16.81
N GLY A 47 19.42 9.33 15.76
CA GLY A 47 20.86 9.57 15.68
C GLY A 47 21.71 8.36 15.24
N ASP A 48 21.11 7.20 14.96
CA ASP A 48 21.85 6.05 14.41
C ASP A 48 22.45 6.40 13.04
N PRO A 49 23.74 6.08 12.79
CA PRO A 49 24.40 6.40 11.51
C PRO A 49 23.71 5.83 10.27
N GLN A 50 22.94 4.74 10.41
CA GLN A 50 22.19 4.15 9.30
C GLN A 50 21.12 5.10 8.76
N LEU A 51 20.54 5.96 9.60
CA LEU A 51 19.51 6.94 9.19
C LEU A 51 20.08 7.92 8.16
N ARG A 52 21.29 8.44 8.42
CA ARG A 52 21.95 9.39 7.50
C ARG A 52 22.12 8.83 6.10
N ARG A 53 22.38 7.52 5.98
CA ARG A 53 22.55 6.90 4.67
C ARG A 53 21.25 6.90 3.87
N LEU A 54 20.11 6.67 4.53
CA LEU A 54 18.80 6.72 3.89
C LEU A 54 18.39 8.17 3.54
N GLU A 55 18.75 9.13 4.41
CA GLU A 55 18.53 10.55 4.16
C GLU A 55 19.37 11.05 2.97
N GLN A 56 20.62 10.59 2.86
CA GLN A 56 21.49 10.89 1.70
C GLN A 56 20.96 10.28 0.39
N ALA A 57 20.23 9.18 0.46
CA ALA A 57 19.55 8.56 -0.68
C ALA A 57 18.25 9.30 -1.07
N GLY A 58 17.84 10.35 -0.36
CA GLY A 58 16.66 11.16 -0.67
C GLY A 58 15.44 10.90 0.22
N ALA A 59 15.51 10.00 1.21
CA ALA A 59 14.37 9.72 2.07
C ALA A 59 14.27 10.64 3.28
N THR A 60 13.05 10.91 3.73
CA THR A 60 12.77 11.38 5.09
C THR A 60 12.59 10.16 5.99
N VAL A 61 13.31 10.07 7.10
CA VAL A 61 13.26 8.91 8.00
C VAL A 61 12.58 9.28 9.31
N SER A 62 11.69 8.41 9.79
CA SER A 62 11.09 8.50 11.13
C SER A 62 11.52 7.28 11.95
N PRO A 63 12.54 7.40 12.80
CA PRO A 63 13.00 6.30 13.63
C PRO A 63 12.04 6.01 14.78
N SER A 64 11.90 4.74 15.14
CA SER A 64 11.24 4.28 16.35
C SER A 64 12.12 3.25 17.06
N PRO A 65 12.45 3.42 18.35
CA PRO A 65 13.23 2.44 19.09
C PRO A 65 12.47 1.12 19.28
N ASP A 66 11.15 1.19 19.32
CA ASP A 66 10.28 0.04 19.49
C ASP A 66 9.72 -0.44 18.15
N ARG A 67 9.45 -1.75 18.07
CA ARG A 67 8.76 -2.33 16.92
C ARG A 67 7.26 -2.07 17.01
N GLN A 68 6.78 -1.09 16.27
CA GLN A 68 5.35 -0.75 16.20
C GLN A 68 4.58 -1.75 15.31
N GLY A 69 5.21 -2.26 14.29
CA GLY A 69 4.67 -3.16 13.27
C GLY A 69 4.24 -2.44 11.99
N LYS A 70 4.24 -3.18 10.88
CA LYS A 70 3.99 -2.65 9.53
C LYS A 70 2.73 -1.79 9.44
N GLY A 71 1.62 -2.27 9.98
CA GLY A 71 0.34 -1.56 9.90
C GLY A 71 0.31 -0.28 10.72
N ALA A 72 0.95 -0.25 11.91
CA ALA A 72 1.07 0.96 12.72
C ALA A 72 1.96 1.99 12.04
N ALA A 73 3.11 1.56 11.52
CA ALA A 73 4.06 2.40 10.81
C ALA A 73 3.43 3.04 9.56
N LEU A 74 2.71 2.23 8.74
CA LEU A 74 1.97 2.74 7.58
C LEU A 74 0.87 3.70 7.96
N SER A 75 0.00 3.32 8.90
CA SER A 75 -1.15 4.14 9.29
C SER A 75 -0.72 5.49 9.87
N GLY A 76 0.26 5.49 10.78
CA GLY A 76 0.76 6.73 11.37
C GLY A 76 1.48 7.64 10.38
N THR A 77 2.11 7.05 9.36
CA THR A 77 2.76 7.82 8.29
C THR A 77 1.74 8.39 7.32
N PHE A 78 0.77 7.59 6.87
CA PHE A 78 -0.30 8.07 6.00
C PHE A 78 -1.18 9.12 6.65
N ASP A 79 -1.44 9.03 7.97
CA ASP A 79 -2.17 10.07 8.71
C ASP A 79 -1.50 11.46 8.59
N ARG A 80 -0.17 11.48 8.51
CA ARG A 80 0.60 12.74 8.32
C ARG A 80 0.67 13.16 6.86
N LEU A 81 1.00 12.21 5.96
CA LEU A 81 1.25 12.54 4.56
C LEU A 81 -0.03 12.89 3.80
N ALA A 82 -1.16 12.23 4.08
CA ALA A 82 -2.44 12.50 3.44
C ALA A 82 -3.01 13.90 3.72
N THR A 83 -2.39 14.68 4.60
CA THR A 83 -2.73 16.11 4.81
C THR A 83 -2.08 17.03 3.79
N SER A 84 -1.05 16.57 3.10
CA SER A 84 -0.21 17.40 2.22
C SER A 84 -0.03 16.81 0.83
N PHE A 85 -0.29 15.52 0.64
CA PHE A 85 -0.10 14.81 -0.61
C PHE A 85 -1.41 14.18 -1.07
N ASP A 86 -1.72 14.27 -2.35
CA ASP A 86 -2.94 13.76 -2.93
C ASP A 86 -2.87 12.27 -3.27
N ARG A 87 -1.67 11.76 -3.53
CA ARG A 87 -1.40 10.36 -3.88
C ARG A 87 -0.44 9.72 -2.88
N LEU A 88 -0.81 8.55 -2.42
CA LEU A 88 -0.05 7.76 -1.45
C LEU A 88 0.30 6.41 -2.07
N LEU A 89 1.58 6.07 -2.11
CA LEU A 89 2.08 4.77 -2.54
C LEU A 89 2.84 4.13 -1.38
N PHE A 90 2.58 2.88 -1.05
CA PHE A 90 3.50 2.13 -0.22
C PHE A 90 4.09 0.94 -0.94
N LEU A 91 5.34 0.64 -0.61
CA LEU A 91 6.11 -0.50 -1.12
C LEU A 91 6.84 -1.16 0.05
N ASP A 92 6.99 -2.48 0.00
CA ASP A 92 7.85 -3.17 0.98
C ASP A 92 9.30 -2.68 0.83
N ALA A 93 9.95 -2.39 1.97
CA ALA A 93 11.28 -1.79 2.02
C ALA A 93 12.43 -2.74 1.60
N ASP A 94 12.13 -3.98 1.21
CA ASP A 94 13.12 -4.96 0.78
C ASP A 94 13.49 -4.87 -0.71
N GLY A 95 12.80 -3.99 -1.46
CA GLY A 95 13.02 -3.81 -2.89
C GLY A 95 12.52 -4.98 -3.74
N SER A 96 11.57 -5.77 -3.24
CA SER A 96 10.99 -6.89 -3.99
C SER A 96 10.12 -6.45 -5.17
N ALA A 97 9.46 -5.30 -5.08
CA ALA A 97 8.74 -4.68 -6.19
C ALA A 97 9.69 -3.82 -7.04
N SER A 98 9.67 -3.96 -8.37
CA SER A 98 10.47 -3.11 -9.24
C SER A 98 9.99 -1.65 -9.21
N ALA A 99 10.89 -0.70 -9.42
CA ALA A 99 10.54 0.71 -9.50
C ALA A 99 9.62 1.00 -10.71
N GLU A 100 9.79 0.31 -11.83
CA GLU A 100 8.90 0.39 -12.99
C GLU A 100 7.46 0.01 -12.61
N SER A 101 7.29 -1.07 -11.83
CA SER A 101 5.97 -1.45 -11.30
C SER A 101 5.40 -0.41 -10.34
N ALA A 102 6.25 0.26 -9.57
CA ALA A 102 5.85 1.34 -8.67
C ALA A 102 5.36 2.57 -9.45
N VAL A 103 6.04 2.96 -10.54
CA VAL A 103 5.59 3.99 -11.50
C VAL A 103 4.19 3.64 -12.00
N HIS A 104 4.03 2.43 -12.53
CA HIS A 104 2.75 1.99 -13.08
C HIS A 104 1.60 2.04 -12.04
N LEU A 105 1.87 1.64 -10.79
CA LEU A 105 0.86 1.75 -9.73
C LEU A 105 0.53 3.20 -9.36
N ALA A 106 1.52 4.09 -9.31
CA ALA A 106 1.32 5.50 -9.01
C ALA A 106 0.46 6.23 -10.06
N GLU A 107 0.56 5.80 -11.34
CA GLU A 107 -0.25 6.32 -12.44
C GLU A 107 -1.73 5.92 -12.36
N GLN A 108 -2.07 4.86 -11.60
CA GLN A 108 -3.44 4.38 -11.47
C GLN A 108 -4.29 5.18 -10.48
N VAL A 109 -3.69 6.09 -9.75
CA VAL A 109 -4.35 6.95 -8.75
C VAL A 109 -4.20 8.42 -9.13
N GLY A 110 -4.96 9.31 -8.51
CA GLY A 110 -4.93 10.73 -8.87
C GLY A 110 -5.90 11.08 -10.00
N GLY A 111 -6.72 10.15 -10.49
CA GLY A 111 -7.75 10.39 -11.51
C GLY A 111 -8.98 11.14 -10.97
N SER A 112 -10.02 11.24 -11.81
CA SER A 112 -11.28 11.90 -11.45
C SER A 112 -12.10 11.15 -10.41
N SER A 113 -11.85 9.87 -10.20
CA SER A 113 -12.55 9.01 -9.24
C SER A 113 -11.56 8.44 -8.23
N PRO A 114 -11.81 8.60 -6.92
CA PRO A 114 -10.96 8.03 -5.87
C PRO A 114 -10.81 6.52 -6.03
N THR A 115 -9.57 6.03 -6.05
CA THR A 115 -9.22 4.65 -6.38
C THR A 115 -8.19 4.09 -5.41
N LEU A 116 -8.25 2.77 -5.18
CA LEU A 116 -7.21 1.98 -4.54
C LEU A 116 -6.63 1.02 -5.60
N ALA A 117 -5.39 1.25 -6.01
CA ALA A 117 -4.64 0.37 -6.90
C ALA A 117 -3.78 -0.59 -6.09
N ILE A 118 -3.84 -1.87 -6.39
CA ILE A 118 -3.08 -2.91 -5.69
C ILE A 118 -2.25 -3.73 -6.65
N GLY A 119 -1.05 -4.08 -6.23
CA GLY A 119 -0.21 -5.00 -6.96
C GLY A 119 -0.65 -6.45 -6.78
N TYR A 120 -0.43 -7.28 -7.80
CA TYR A 120 -0.33 -8.72 -7.64
C TYR A 120 1.03 -9.19 -8.16
N ARG A 121 1.69 -10.06 -7.39
CA ARG A 121 3.06 -10.50 -7.70
C ARG A 121 3.08 -11.34 -8.97
N HIS A 122 3.77 -10.83 -9.98
CA HIS A 122 4.05 -11.52 -11.23
C HIS A 122 5.56 -11.83 -11.26
N PRO A 123 5.98 -13.10 -11.26
CA PRO A 123 7.39 -13.42 -11.33
C PRO A 123 7.95 -13.03 -12.72
N PRO A 124 9.18 -12.50 -12.82
CA PRO A 124 9.82 -12.26 -14.10
C PRO A 124 9.87 -13.56 -14.91
N GLN A 125 9.67 -13.48 -16.22
CA GLN A 125 9.52 -14.64 -17.13
C GLN A 125 10.67 -15.68 -17.00
N GLN A 126 11.85 -15.25 -16.58
CA GLN A 126 13.01 -16.12 -16.35
C GLN A 126 13.00 -16.85 -15.01
N ALA A 127 12.23 -16.38 -14.01
CA ALA A 127 12.17 -16.95 -12.67
C ALA A 127 11.11 -18.06 -12.49
N GLU A 128 10.22 -18.26 -13.45
CA GLU A 128 9.11 -19.23 -13.36
C GLU A 128 9.59 -20.70 -13.19
N ARG A 129 10.84 -21.01 -13.52
CA ARG A 129 11.37 -22.38 -13.50
C ARG A 129 12.14 -22.77 -12.23
N ARG A 130 12.45 -21.81 -11.32
CA ARG A 130 13.23 -22.09 -10.11
C ARG A 130 12.45 -21.73 -8.84
N ASN A 131 12.00 -22.75 -8.11
CA ASN A 131 11.73 -22.70 -6.67
C ASN A 131 10.38 -22.19 -6.14
N ARG A 132 9.26 -22.64 -6.67
CA ARG A 132 8.02 -22.63 -5.85
C ARG A 132 7.73 -24.03 -5.33
N THR A 133 8.02 -24.28 -4.05
CA THR A 133 7.56 -25.49 -3.37
C THR A 133 6.02 -25.55 -3.43
N GLY A 134 5.46 -26.72 -3.86
CA GLY A 134 4.03 -26.91 -4.06
C GLY A 134 3.15 -26.51 -2.88
N CYS A 135 3.66 -26.63 -1.65
CA CYS A 135 2.99 -26.20 -0.42
C CYS A 135 2.68 -24.68 -0.41
N ARG A 136 3.58 -23.82 -0.89
CA ARG A 136 3.39 -22.36 -0.91
C ARG A 136 2.28 -21.93 -1.88
N ARG A 137 2.10 -22.65 -2.99
CA ARG A 137 0.98 -22.45 -3.95
C ARG A 137 -0.37 -22.82 -3.36
N VAL A 138 -0.45 -23.96 -2.65
CA VAL A 138 -1.69 -24.43 -2.02
C VAL A 138 -2.14 -23.47 -0.91
N PHE A 139 -1.22 -23.01 -0.06
CA PHE A 139 -1.52 -22.06 1.01
C PHE A 139 -2.01 -20.71 0.46
N SER A 140 -1.37 -20.16 -0.56
CA SER A 140 -1.78 -18.88 -1.15
C SER A 140 -3.16 -18.98 -1.82
N SER A 141 -3.46 -20.09 -2.50
CA SER A 141 -4.76 -20.31 -3.12
C SER A 141 -5.87 -20.51 -2.09
N GLY A 142 -5.59 -21.23 -1.00
CA GLY A 142 -6.53 -21.43 0.11
C GLY A 142 -6.84 -20.13 0.84
N TYR A 143 -5.83 -19.32 1.13
CA TYR A 143 -5.99 -18.01 1.77
C TYR A 143 -6.84 -17.06 0.91
N ARG A 144 -6.56 -16.99 -0.39
CA ARG A 144 -7.33 -16.15 -1.33
C ARG A 144 -8.81 -16.54 -1.37
N ARG A 145 -9.11 -17.86 -1.50
CA ARG A 145 -10.50 -18.34 -1.47
C ARG A 145 -11.19 -18.01 -0.16
N LEU A 146 -10.48 -18.13 0.94
CA LEU A 146 -11.00 -17.82 2.27
C LEU A 146 -11.20 -16.31 2.45
N ALA A 147 -10.28 -15.47 1.97
CA ALA A 147 -10.42 -14.02 1.96
C ALA A 147 -11.64 -13.59 1.14
N HIS A 148 -11.82 -14.15 -0.05
CA HIS A 148 -13.01 -13.90 -0.87
C HIS A 148 -14.30 -14.32 -0.15
N ALA A 149 -14.35 -15.54 0.39
CA ALA A 149 -15.57 -16.08 1.03
C ALA A 149 -15.93 -15.36 2.34
N LEU A 150 -14.94 -14.95 3.13
CA LEU A 150 -15.18 -14.35 4.45
C LEU A 150 -15.33 -12.83 4.42
N VAL A 151 -14.64 -12.14 3.52
CA VAL A 151 -14.51 -10.68 3.55
C VAL A 151 -14.87 -10.00 2.23
N GLY A 152 -15.25 -10.77 1.20
CA GLY A 152 -15.63 -10.24 -0.10
C GLY A 152 -14.45 -9.64 -0.89
N ILE A 153 -13.21 -9.95 -0.50
CA ILE A 153 -12.02 -9.49 -1.20
C ILE A 153 -11.85 -10.34 -2.47
N ASP A 154 -12.10 -9.72 -3.61
CA ASP A 154 -11.81 -10.32 -4.92
C ASP A 154 -10.47 -9.79 -5.44
N ALA A 155 -9.39 -10.24 -4.82
CA ALA A 155 -8.03 -9.88 -5.19
C ALA A 155 -7.15 -11.11 -5.40
N ARG A 156 -6.32 -11.07 -6.45
CA ARG A 156 -5.37 -12.15 -6.79
C ARG A 156 -4.29 -12.31 -5.73
N ASP A 157 -3.83 -11.19 -5.17
CA ASP A 157 -2.78 -11.15 -4.15
C ASP A 157 -3.04 -10.07 -3.09
N PRO A 158 -3.96 -10.31 -2.15
CA PRO A 158 -4.34 -9.32 -1.15
C PRO A 158 -3.19 -8.86 -0.24
N GLN A 159 -2.12 -9.65 -0.17
CA GLN A 159 -0.94 -9.36 0.68
C GLN A 159 0.26 -8.83 -0.12
N CYS A 160 0.09 -8.44 -1.38
CA CYS A 160 1.16 -7.79 -2.14
C CYS A 160 1.60 -6.51 -1.43
N GLY A 161 2.90 -6.36 -1.19
CA GLY A 161 3.49 -5.18 -0.54
C GLY A 161 3.70 -3.99 -1.47
N ALA A 162 2.77 -3.78 -2.42
CA ALA A 162 2.76 -2.65 -3.32
C ALA A 162 1.31 -2.18 -3.54
N LYS A 163 0.97 -0.99 -3.05
CA LYS A 163 -0.38 -0.42 -3.15
C LYS A 163 -0.32 1.10 -3.26
N ALA A 164 -1.14 1.66 -4.13
CA ALA A 164 -1.33 3.09 -4.27
C ALA A 164 -2.79 3.48 -4.00
N MET A 165 -3.02 4.66 -3.45
CA MET A 165 -4.36 5.19 -3.22
C MET A 165 -4.38 6.71 -3.23
N ASP A 166 -5.54 7.27 -3.55
CA ASP A 166 -5.79 8.69 -3.31
C ASP A 166 -5.89 8.98 -1.80
N ALA A 167 -5.41 10.14 -1.36
CA ALA A 167 -5.52 10.56 0.04
C ALA A 167 -6.97 10.59 0.53
N SER A 168 -7.90 10.92 -0.36
CA SER A 168 -9.34 10.87 -0.06
C SER A 168 -9.85 9.46 0.24
N VAL A 169 -9.27 8.43 -0.39
CA VAL A 169 -9.52 7.01 -0.07
C VAL A 169 -8.96 6.67 1.29
N TRP A 170 -7.74 7.13 1.60
CA TRP A 170 -7.15 6.94 2.92
C TRP A 170 -8.08 7.43 4.03
N TRP A 171 -8.57 8.67 3.93
CA TRP A 171 -9.45 9.25 4.95
C TRP A 171 -10.80 8.53 5.09
N GLN A 172 -11.30 7.90 4.03
CA GLN A 172 -12.51 7.07 4.09
C GLN A 172 -12.26 5.75 4.82
N LEU A 173 -11.10 5.11 4.62
CA LEU A 173 -10.77 3.80 5.17
C LEU A 173 -10.19 3.89 6.60
N ARG A 174 -9.45 4.95 6.88
CA ARG A 174 -8.68 5.12 8.12
C ARG A 174 -9.48 4.92 9.40
N PRO A 175 -10.71 5.44 9.55
CA PRO A 175 -11.48 5.29 10.80
C PRO A 175 -11.79 3.84 11.18
N ALA A 176 -11.80 2.91 10.21
CA ALA A 176 -12.10 1.50 10.44
C ALA A 176 -10.84 0.63 10.59
N LEU A 177 -9.66 1.10 10.14
CA LEU A 177 -8.39 0.37 10.23
C LEU A 177 -7.89 0.29 11.67
N ARG A 178 -7.54 -0.91 12.14
CA ARG A 178 -7.06 -1.18 13.50
C ARG A 178 -5.85 -2.10 13.56
N ASN A 179 -5.58 -2.84 12.46
CA ASN A 179 -4.48 -3.78 12.46
C ASN A 179 -3.13 -3.06 12.43
N THR A 180 -2.28 -3.35 13.41
CA THR A 180 -0.95 -2.75 13.54
C THR A 180 0.16 -3.60 12.90
N GLY A 181 -0.15 -4.82 12.50
CA GLY A 181 0.81 -5.79 11.97
C GLY A 181 0.63 -6.10 10.48
N PHE A 182 1.04 -7.29 10.09
CA PHE A 182 0.97 -7.78 8.70
C PHE A 182 -0.45 -8.06 8.17
N GLY A 183 -1.46 -8.12 9.04
CA GLY A 183 -2.86 -8.23 8.63
C GLY A 183 -3.45 -6.93 8.08
N TRP A 184 -2.70 -5.84 8.16
CA TRP A 184 -3.13 -4.50 7.71
C TRP A 184 -3.54 -4.50 6.24
N ASP A 185 -2.75 -5.14 5.37
CA ASP A 185 -3.02 -5.24 3.93
C ASP A 185 -4.40 -5.87 3.64
N THR A 186 -4.71 -6.97 4.32
CA THR A 186 -5.99 -7.67 4.16
C THR A 186 -7.13 -6.86 4.76
N GLU A 187 -6.92 -6.21 5.90
CA GLU A 187 -7.93 -5.36 6.54
C GLU A 187 -8.27 -4.14 5.68
N LEU A 188 -7.26 -3.50 5.07
CA LEU A 188 -7.45 -2.37 4.16
C LEU A 188 -8.40 -2.76 3.02
N LEU A 189 -8.15 -3.89 2.37
CA LEU A 189 -8.97 -4.37 1.25
C LEU A 189 -10.38 -4.76 1.69
N ALA A 190 -10.53 -5.41 2.85
CA ALA A 190 -11.83 -5.76 3.40
C ALA A 190 -12.70 -4.53 3.67
N ILE A 191 -12.09 -3.47 4.22
CA ILE A 191 -12.78 -2.21 4.49
C ILE A 191 -13.10 -1.49 3.19
N ALA A 192 -12.17 -1.47 2.22
CA ALA A 192 -12.38 -0.88 0.90
C ALA A 192 -13.56 -1.55 0.17
N ALA A 193 -13.62 -2.88 0.16
CA ALA A 193 -14.73 -3.65 -0.41
C ALA A 193 -16.06 -3.32 0.27
N ALA A 194 -16.09 -3.26 1.61
CA ALA A 194 -17.30 -2.93 2.37
C ALA A 194 -17.76 -1.47 2.14
N ALA A 195 -16.82 -0.54 1.96
CA ALA A 195 -17.10 0.85 1.65
C ALA A 195 -17.47 1.10 0.17
N GLY A 196 -17.39 0.09 -0.69
CA GLY A 196 -17.64 0.22 -2.13
C GLY A 196 -16.60 1.07 -2.86
N ILE A 197 -15.36 1.09 -2.35
CA ILE A 197 -14.24 1.79 -3.00
C ILE A 197 -13.76 0.94 -4.17
N PRO A 198 -13.63 1.52 -5.38
CA PRO A 198 -13.07 0.80 -6.51
C PRO A 198 -11.65 0.33 -6.23
N VAL A 199 -11.39 -0.96 -6.46
CA VAL A 199 -10.06 -1.57 -6.35
C VAL A 199 -9.64 -2.05 -7.72
N SER A 200 -8.49 -1.59 -8.22
CA SER A 200 -7.88 -2.06 -9.46
C SER A 200 -6.64 -2.91 -9.17
N GLU A 201 -6.44 -3.99 -9.94
CA GLU A 201 -5.30 -4.90 -9.77
C GLU A 201 -4.32 -4.78 -10.92
N HIS A 202 -3.04 -4.62 -10.60
CA HIS A 202 -1.97 -4.43 -11.58
C HIS A 202 -0.84 -5.44 -11.36
N PRO A 203 -0.24 -5.98 -12.44
CA PRO A 203 0.91 -6.86 -12.32
C PRO A 203 2.10 -6.07 -11.77
N VAL A 204 2.75 -6.61 -10.76
CA VAL A 204 3.99 -6.08 -10.18
C VAL A 204 5.10 -7.10 -10.40
N GLU A 205 6.15 -6.69 -11.09
CA GLU A 205 7.35 -7.51 -11.20
C GLU A 205 7.97 -7.66 -9.81
N TRP A 206 8.00 -8.91 -9.34
CA TRP A 206 8.36 -9.23 -7.98
C TRP A 206 9.55 -10.18 -7.92
N VAL A 207 10.63 -9.73 -7.29
CA VAL A 207 11.82 -10.54 -7.04
C VAL A 207 11.96 -10.80 -5.55
N ASP A 208 11.75 -12.07 -5.13
CA ASP A 208 11.94 -12.47 -3.73
C ASP A 208 13.36 -12.18 -3.27
N GLN A 209 13.50 -11.33 -2.25
CA GLN A 209 14.81 -10.96 -1.71
C GLN A 209 15.28 -11.93 -0.61
N PRO A 210 16.57 -12.29 -0.55
CA PRO A 210 17.11 -13.09 0.54
C PRO A 210 17.03 -12.34 1.87
N GLY A 211 16.62 -13.03 2.94
CA GLY A 211 16.52 -12.46 4.28
C GLY A 211 15.16 -11.89 4.67
N THR A 212 14.13 -12.05 3.84
CA THR A 212 12.76 -11.68 4.19
C THR A 212 12.29 -12.41 5.45
N THR A 213 11.98 -11.66 6.51
CA THR A 213 11.67 -12.19 7.85
C THR A 213 10.19 -12.60 8.01
N VAL A 214 9.38 -12.50 6.97
CA VAL A 214 7.96 -12.85 7.06
C VAL A 214 7.77 -14.36 7.06
N ARG A 215 7.59 -14.92 8.25
CA ARG A 215 7.08 -16.28 8.42
C ARG A 215 5.57 -16.31 8.19
N LEU A 216 5.14 -16.58 6.96
CA LEU A 216 3.73 -16.81 6.60
C LEU A 216 3.21 -18.17 7.12
N THR A 217 3.43 -18.50 8.39
CA THR A 217 3.40 -19.91 8.82
C THR A 217 2.31 -20.26 9.82
N ASP A 218 1.44 -19.32 10.22
CA ASP A 218 0.35 -19.69 11.12
C ASP A 218 -1.03 -19.49 10.44
N PRO A 219 -1.63 -20.57 9.91
CA PRO A 219 -2.97 -20.53 9.32
C PRO A 219 -4.03 -20.03 10.30
N VAL A 220 -3.87 -20.32 11.59
CA VAL A 220 -4.81 -19.88 12.66
C VAL A 220 -4.72 -18.36 12.82
N TRP A 221 -3.51 -17.82 12.84
CA TRP A 221 -3.31 -16.37 12.89
C TRP A 221 -3.91 -15.67 11.67
N MET A 222 -3.69 -16.22 10.45
CA MET A 222 -4.26 -15.67 9.21
C MET A 222 -5.80 -15.71 9.22
N LEU A 223 -6.40 -16.78 9.72
CA LEU A 223 -7.85 -16.87 9.87
C LEU A 223 -8.37 -15.83 10.87
N GLY A 224 -7.69 -15.64 11.99
CA GLY A 224 -8.01 -14.61 12.97
C GLY A 224 -8.00 -13.20 12.37
N GLN A 225 -7.04 -12.89 11.50
CA GLN A 225 -6.96 -11.62 10.78
C GLN A 225 -8.17 -11.42 9.84
N LEU A 226 -8.53 -12.43 9.06
CA LEU A 226 -9.70 -12.38 8.16
C LEU A 226 -11.01 -12.16 8.93
N LEU A 227 -11.22 -12.88 10.04
CA LEU A 227 -12.41 -12.72 10.87
C LEU A 227 -12.47 -11.32 11.52
N SER A 228 -11.33 -10.80 11.94
CA SER A 228 -11.22 -9.43 12.46
C SER A 228 -11.54 -8.40 11.38
N ALA A 229 -10.98 -8.55 10.18
CA ALA A 229 -11.26 -7.70 9.03
C ALA A 229 -12.75 -7.71 8.67
N ARG A 230 -13.37 -8.89 8.61
CA ARG A 230 -14.82 -9.03 8.37
C ARG A 230 -15.67 -8.28 9.39
N ARG A 231 -15.37 -8.43 10.70
CA ARG A 231 -16.11 -7.73 11.77
C ARG A 231 -16.00 -6.21 11.66
N ARG A 232 -14.89 -5.69 11.15
CA ARG A 232 -14.68 -4.25 10.98
C ARG A 232 -15.33 -3.76 9.70
N ALA A 233 -15.17 -4.48 8.60
CA ALA A 233 -15.83 -4.19 7.34
C ALA A 233 -17.35 -4.11 7.50
N SER A 234 -17.97 -5.01 8.28
CA SER A 234 -19.41 -4.99 8.54
C SER A 234 -19.91 -3.76 9.32
N LYS A 235 -19.01 -3.01 9.95
CA LYS A 235 -19.31 -1.74 10.68
C LYS A 235 -19.00 -0.51 9.85
N THR A 236 -18.41 -0.67 8.66
CA THR A 236 -18.07 0.44 7.78
C THR A 236 -19.31 0.82 6.96
N PRO A 237 -19.79 2.06 7.00
CA PRO A 237 -20.93 2.48 6.19
C PRO A 237 -20.53 2.46 4.70
N PRO A 238 -21.46 2.08 3.80
CA PRO A 238 -21.22 2.17 2.37
C PRO A 238 -20.98 3.63 1.97
N ARG A 239 -20.15 3.82 0.93
CA ARG A 239 -19.88 5.14 0.37
C ARG A 239 -21.19 5.82 -0.03
N GLN A 240 -21.47 6.99 0.51
CA GLN A 240 -22.55 7.83 -0.01
C GLN A 240 -22.10 8.35 -1.38
N PRO A 241 -22.93 8.23 -2.43
CA PRO A 241 -22.61 8.81 -3.72
C PRO A 241 -22.41 10.31 -3.53
N THR A 242 -21.25 10.83 -3.91
CA THR A 242 -20.99 12.27 -3.96
C THR A 242 -22.05 12.88 -4.87
N PRO A 243 -22.83 13.89 -4.44
CA PRO A 243 -23.76 14.54 -5.34
C PRO A 243 -22.94 15.11 -6.50
N SER A 244 -23.23 14.61 -7.72
CA SER A 244 -22.68 15.17 -8.94
C SER A 244 -22.96 16.67 -8.89
N SER A 245 -21.90 17.46 -8.99
CA SER A 245 -22.00 18.92 -9.12
C SER A 245 -22.98 19.21 -10.26
N GLN A 246 -24.22 19.53 -9.91
CA GLN A 246 -25.18 20.03 -10.86
C GLN A 246 -24.59 21.31 -11.39
N THR A 247 -24.12 21.22 -12.63
CA THR A 247 -23.79 22.37 -13.47
C THR A 247 -24.91 23.40 -13.37
N SER A 248 -24.66 24.44 -12.61
CA SER A 248 -25.52 25.63 -12.62
C SER A 248 -25.45 26.24 -14.04
N ARG A 249 -26.38 25.85 -14.88
CA ARG A 249 -26.68 26.58 -16.12
C ARG A 249 -27.19 27.95 -15.70
N LEU A 250 -26.30 28.91 -15.60
CA LEU A 250 -26.64 30.32 -15.60
C LEU A 250 -27.39 30.62 -16.89
N ARG A 251 -28.70 30.80 -16.77
CA ARG A 251 -29.52 31.43 -17.80
C ARG A 251 -28.98 32.83 -17.95
N VAL A 252 -28.29 33.07 -19.05
CA VAL A 252 -28.11 34.45 -19.55
C VAL A 252 -29.49 34.89 -20.00
N ALA A 253 -30.15 35.71 -19.18
CA ALA A 253 -31.35 36.45 -19.57
C ALA A 253 -30.90 37.52 -20.56
N ASN A 254 -31.34 37.41 -21.82
CA ASN A 254 -31.40 38.51 -22.75
C ASN A 254 -32.25 39.61 -22.13
N ARG A 255 -31.71 40.79 -22.03
CA ARG A 255 -32.45 42.05 -21.98
C ARG A 255 -32.05 42.85 -23.20
N ASP A 256 -33.08 43.22 -23.88
CA ASP A 256 -33.23 44.14 -24.99
C ASP A 256 -32.21 45.29 -25.05
#